data_580d102e9aea857b01394ee6a0ba06a5
#
_entry.id   580d102e9aea857b01394ee6a0ba06a5
#
_cell.length_a   1.000
_cell.length_b   1.000
_cell.length_c   1.000
_cell.angle_alpha   90.00
_cell.angle_beta   90.00
_cell.angle_gamma   90.00
#
_symmetry.space_group_name_H-M   'P 1'
#
loop_
_entity.id
_entity.type
_entity.pdbx_description
1 polymer ?
#
loop_
_entity_poly.entity_id
_entity_poly.type
_entity_poly.pdbx_seq_one_letter_code
_entity_poly.pdbx_strand_id
1 'polypeptide(L)'
;LREAVKNETELGLMAKSVMERGDLVSDDLLLKLINERIKNKDCENGFILDGYPRNQKQAVSLDEIFSQSGKNIDGIVQIDVDFSILEKRITRRANENKGEKRADDNLDVLKKRLKEYVEQTEPLISYYSNHKNYIVINGMNDISKVSEDIKNNLNKLK
;
A
#
# COMPACT_ATOMS: atom_id res chain seq x y z
N LEU A 1 -4.69 -0.67 8.65
CA LEU A 1 -4.21 0.27 9.66
C LEU A 1 -5.33 1.20 10.16
N ARG A 2 -5.96 2.01 9.27
CA ARG A 2 -7.04 2.94 9.66
C ARG A 2 -8.23 2.22 10.31
N GLU A 3 -8.59 1.04 9.83
CA GLU A 3 -9.64 0.22 10.40
C GLU A 3 -9.28 -0.27 11.80
N ALA A 4 -8.04 -0.72 12.03
CA ALA A 4 -7.56 -1.11 13.35
C ALA A 4 -7.59 0.06 14.33
N VAL A 5 -7.25 1.28 13.87
CA VAL A 5 -7.37 2.52 14.66
C VAL A 5 -8.84 2.82 14.97
N LYS A 6 -9.73 2.70 14.00
CA LYS A 6 -11.17 2.95 14.16
C LYS A 6 -11.82 1.95 15.12
N ASN A 7 -11.40 0.70 15.08
CA ASN A 7 -11.91 -0.38 15.93
C ASN A 7 -11.20 -0.43 17.30
N GLU A 8 -10.31 0.54 17.58
CA GLU A 8 -9.60 0.68 18.85
C GLU A 8 -8.91 -0.60 19.33
N THR A 9 -8.40 -1.42 18.38
CA THR A 9 -7.59 -2.57 18.75
C THR A 9 -6.29 -2.12 19.43
N GLU A 10 -5.69 -2.94 20.27
CA GLU A 10 -4.44 -2.60 20.97
C GLU A 10 -3.35 -2.11 19.99
N LEU A 11 -3.11 -2.86 18.92
CA LEU A 11 -2.17 -2.46 17.86
C LEU A 11 -2.64 -1.21 17.10
N GLY A 12 -3.96 -1.03 16.94
CA GLY A 12 -4.55 0.16 16.34
C GLY A 12 -4.30 1.41 17.16
N LEU A 13 -4.45 1.34 18.49
CA LEU A 13 -4.17 2.44 19.40
C LEU A 13 -2.68 2.81 19.43
N MET A 14 -1.80 1.80 19.40
CA MET A 14 -0.35 2.04 19.27
C MET A 14 -0.02 2.75 17.95
N ALA A 15 -0.59 2.32 16.84
CA ALA A 15 -0.41 2.96 15.54
C ALA A 15 -0.98 4.39 15.52
N LYS A 16 -2.13 4.63 16.15
CA LYS A 16 -2.76 5.95 16.26
C LYS A 16 -1.83 6.95 16.92
N SER A 17 -1.25 6.60 18.07
CA SER A 17 -0.34 7.48 18.83
C SER A 17 0.89 7.89 18.02
N VAL A 18 1.41 6.99 17.18
CA VAL A 18 2.54 7.28 16.28
C VAL A 18 2.11 8.19 15.13
N MET A 19 0.94 7.90 14.51
CA MET A 19 0.41 8.70 13.41
C MET A 19 0.03 10.12 13.80
N GLU A 20 -0.50 10.32 15.02
CA GLU A 20 -0.85 11.66 15.55
C GLU A 20 0.37 12.55 15.76
N ARG A 21 1.54 11.97 16.03
CA ARG A 21 2.83 12.69 16.08
C ARG A 21 3.44 12.92 14.69
N GLY A 22 2.82 12.42 13.64
CA GLY A 22 3.34 12.50 12.27
C GLY A 22 4.50 11.55 11.99
N ASP A 23 4.77 10.62 12.89
CA ASP A 23 5.82 9.62 12.75
C ASP A 23 5.38 8.45 11.84
N LEU A 24 6.37 7.72 11.31
CA LEU A 24 6.10 6.47 10.60
C LEU A 24 5.87 5.34 11.60
N VAL A 25 4.82 4.56 11.37
CA VAL A 25 4.58 3.33 12.11
C VAL A 25 5.71 2.35 11.82
N SER A 26 6.31 1.76 12.87
CA SER A 26 7.43 0.85 12.71
C SER A 26 7.07 -0.39 11.86
N ASP A 27 8.06 -0.91 11.15
CA ASP A 27 7.89 -2.12 10.33
C ASP A 27 7.36 -3.30 11.14
N ASP A 28 7.86 -3.47 12.37
CA ASP A 28 7.44 -4.56 13.26
C ASP A 28 5.96 -4.43 13.70
N LEU A 29 5.50 -3.20 13.96
CA LEU A 29 4.09 -2.96 14.30
C LEU A 29 3.19 -3.18 13.09
N LEU A 30 3.60 -2.72 11.89
CA LEU A 30 2.87 -2.98 10.65
C LEU A 30 2.78 -4.47 10.35
N LEU A 31 3.87 -5.20 10.53
CA LEU A 31 3.93 -6.64 10.31
C LEU A 31 2.97 -7.41 11.24
N LYS A 32 2.93 -7.03 12.52
CA LYS A 32 1.97 -7.61 13.50
C LYS A 32 0.53 -7.33 13.08
N LEU A 33 0.20 -6.09 12.68
CA LEU A 33 -1.13 -5.72 12.21
C LEU A 33 -1.55 -6.53 10.97
N ILE A 34 -0.64 -6.71 10.02
CA ILE A 34 -0.90 -7.52 8.82
C ILE A 34 -1.11 -8.99 9.21
N ASN A 35 -0.25 -9.54 10.04
CA ASN A 35 -0.34 -10.93 10.48
C ASN A 35 -1.65 -11.23 11.24
N GLU A 36 -2.15 -10.29 12.03
CA GLU A 36 -3.48 -10.42 12.64
C GLU A 36 -4.60 -10.31 11.60
N ARG A 37 -4.49 -9.33 10.69
CA ARG A 37 -5.55 -9.05 9.70
C ARG A 37 -5.77 -10.21 8.74
N ILE A 38 -4.71 -10.85 8.25
CA ILE A 38 -4.80 -11.94 7.28
C ILE A 38 -5.34 -13.26 7.87
N LYS A 39 -5.48 -13.35 9.20
CA LYS A 39 -6.11 -14.48 9.88
C LYS A 39 -7.64 -14.39 9.96
N ASN A 40 -8.21 -13.25 9.61
CA ASN A 40 -9.64 -13.06 9.66
C ASN A 40 -10.34 -13.86 8.54
N LYS A 41 -11.58 -14.30 8.82
CA LYS A 41 -12.38 -15.13 7.89
C LYS A 41 -12.55 -14.54 6.50
N ASP A 42 -12.65 -13.22 6.38
CA ASP A 42 -12.77 -12.54 5.08
C ASP A 42 -11.48 -12.57 4.26
N CYS A 43 -10.36 -13.00 4.84
CA CYS A 43 -9.08 -13.21 4.16
C CYS A 43 -8.81 -14.68 3.78
N GLU A 44 -9.73 -15.60 4.09
CA GLU A 44 -9.53 -17.04 3.80
C GLU A 44 -9.42 -17.32 2.30
N ASN A 45 -10.21 -16.61 1.48
CA ASN A 45 -10.23 -16.75 0.03
C ASN A 45 -9.24 -15.84 -0.70
N GLY A 46 -8.39 -15.11 0.02
CA GLY A 46 -7.41 -14.18 -0.50
C GLY A 46 -7.62 -12.75 -0.01
N PHE A 47 -6.65 -11.90 -0.29
CA PHE A 47 -6.65 -10.49 0.09
C PHE A 47 -5.70 -9.71 -0.80
N ILE A 48 -5.82 -8.39 -0.77
CA ILE A 48 -4.93 -7.46 -1.45
C ILE A 48 -4.23 -6.61 -0.38
N LEU A 49 -2.92 -6.51 -0.48
CA LEU A 49 -2.13 -5.55 0.28
C LEU A 49 -1.97 -4.28 -0.56
N ASP A 50 -2.53 -3.17 -0.09
CA ASP A 50 -2.43 -1.87 -0.74
C ASP A 50 -1.45 -0.97 0.02
N GLY A 51 -0.41 -0.53 -0.67
CA GLY A 51 0.64 0.32 -0.10
C GLY A 51 1.53 -0.38 0.93
N TYR A 52 1.68 -1.69 0.84
CA TYR A 52 2.59 -2.52 1.61
C TYR A 52 3.03 -3.73 0.76
N PRO A 53 4.32 -4.14 0.80
CA PRO A 53 5.46 -3.51 1.50
C PRO A 53 5.88 -2.17 0.88
N ARG A 54 6.62 -1.35 1.64
CA ARG A 54 7.18 -0.06 1.20
C ARG A 54 8.71 -0.02 1.24
N ASN A 55 9.35 -1.04 1.75
CA ASN A 55 10.80 -1.20 1.72
C ASN A 55 11.17 -2.69 1.65
N GLN A 56 12.42 -2.96 1.35
CA GLN A 56 12.92 -4.33 1.15
C GLN A 56 12.82 -5.17 2.44
N LYS A 57 13.05 -4.57 3.62
CA LYS A 57 12.92 -5.28 4.91
C LYS A 57 11.49 -5.79 5.11
N GLN A 58 10.50 -4.94 4.83
CA GLN A 58 9.08 -5.33 4.88
C GLN A 58 8.76 -6.44 3.89
N ALA A 59 9.32 -6.40 2.67
CA ALA A 59 9.10 -7.42 1.65
C ALA A 59 9.62 -8.80 2.11
N VAL A 60 10.87 -8.85 2.60
CA VAL A 60 11.46 -10.08 3.14
C VAL A 60 10.64 -10.63 4.29
N SER A 61 10.25 -9.79 5.25
CA SER A 61 9.44 -10.22 6.40
C SER A 61 8.05 -10.71 5.99
N LEU A 62 7.47 -10.13 4.92
CA LEU A 62 6.18 -10.59 4.36
C LEU A 62 6.33 -11.98 3.74
N ASP A 63 7.38 -12.21 2.96
CA ASP A 63 7.66 -13.50 2.33
C ASP A 63 7.87 -14.60 3.39
N GLU A 64 8.54 -14.28 4.50
CA GLU A 64 8.70 -15.19 5.63
C GLU A 64 7.35 -15.58 6.26
N ILE A 65 6.47 -14.60 6.54
CA ILE A 65 5.12 -14.87 7.10
C ILE A 65 4.31 -15.73 6.14
N PHE A 66 4.35 -15.46 4.86
CA PHE A 66 3.59 -16.21 3.87
C PHE A 66 4.11 -17.65 3.77
N SER A 67 5.43 -17.83 3.72
CA SER A 67 6.05 -19.15 3.74
C SER A 67 5.64 -19.97 4.96
N GLN A 68 5.67 -19.36 6.15
CA GLN A 68 5.28 -20.02 7.40
C GLN A 68 3.78 -20.36 7.47
N SER A 69 2.94 -19.58 6.81
CA SER A 69 1.47 -19.78 6.77
C SER A 69 0.99 -20.58 5.56
N GLY A 70 1.91 -21.10 4.73
CA GLY A 70 1.57 -21.83 3.51
C GLY A 70 0.85 -20.96 2.46
N LYS A 71 1.03 -19.65 2.52
CA LYS A 71 0.47 -18.69 1.56
C LYS A 71 1.55 -18.27 0.56
N ASN A 72 1.11 -17.82 -0.61
CA ASN A 72 1.98 -17.31 -1.65
C ASN A 72 1.46 -15.97 -2.17
N ILE A 73 2.34 -15.20 -2.78
CA ILE A 73 1.95 -14.03 -3.57
C ILE A 73 1.53 -14.53 -4.96
N ASP A 74 0.25 -14.37 -5.31
CA ASP A 74 -0.27 -14.78 -6.61
C ASP A 74 0.10 -13.79 -7.72
N GLY A 75 0.17 -12.50 -7.39
CA GLY A 75 0.54 -11.47 -8.34
C GLY A 75 0.91 -10.16 -7.67
N ILE A 76 1.67 -9.35 -8.39
CA ILE A 76 2.12 -8.02 -7.98
C ILE A 76 1.70 -7.03 -9.04
N VAL A 77 1.03 -5.97 -8.62
CA VAL A 77 0.57 -4.90 -9.49
C VAL A 77 1.32 -3.62 -9.15
N GLN A 78 2.19 -3.19 -10.05
CA GLN A 78 2.80 -1.86 -10.01
C GLN A 78 1.91 -0.89 -10.80
N ILE A 79 1.50 0.20 -10.16
CA ILE A 79 0.86 1.32 -10.84
C ILE A 79 1.94 2.35 -11.12
N ASP A 80 2.34 2.46 -12.38
CA ASP A 80 3.37 3.37 -12.82
C ASP A 80 2.79 4.77 -13.05
N VAL A 81 3.38 5.79 -12.41
CA VAL A 81 2.87 7.16 -12.39
C VAL A 81 4.02 8.15 -12.53
N ASP A 82 3.89 9.10 -13.45
CA ASP A 82 4.77 10.26 -13.50
C ASP A 82 4.52 11.17 -12.29
N PHE A 83 5.57 11.43 -11.52
CA PHE A 83 5.50 12.25 -10.32
C PHE A 83 5.07 13.70 -10.58
N SER A 84 5.29 14.21 -11.80
CA SER A 84 4.89 15.57 -12.18
C SER A 84 3.40 15.86 -12.04
N ILE A 85 2.55 14.82 -12.09
CA ILE A 85 1.09 14.99 -11.97
C ILE A 85 0.57 14.83 -10.53
N LEU A 86 1.39 14.37 -9.60
CA LEU A 86 0.92 14.05 -8.25
C LEU A 86 0.48 15.30 -7.48
N GLU A 87 1.14 16.43 -7.68
CA GLU A 87 0.72 17.71 -7.09
C GLU A 87 -0.70 18.10 -7.54
N LYS A 88 -0.98 17.97 -8.85
CA LYS A 88 -2.31 18.23 -9.40
C LYS A 88 -3.36 17.28 -8.84
N ARG A 89 -3.03 16.00 -8.69
CA ARG A 89 -3.94 14.98 -8.12
C ARG A 89 -4.25 15.24 -6.66
N ILE A 90 -3.27 15.63 -5.85
CA ILE A 90 -3.51 15.95 -4.43
C ILE A 90 -4.36 17.19 -4.29
N THR A 91 -4.06 18.26 -5.06
CA THR A 91 -4.85 19.49 -5.05
C THR A 91 -6.31 19.20 -5.45
N ARG A 92 -6.52 18.39 -6.50
CA ARG A 92 -7.86 17.98 -6.93
C ARG A 92 -8.59 17.21 -5.82
N ARG A 93 -7.94 16.21 -5.22
CA ARG A 93 -8.53 15.40 -4.15
C ARG A 93 -8.88 16.23 -2.91
N ALA A 94 -8.01 17.18 -2.52
CA ALA A 94 -8.27 18.09 -1.42
C ALA A 94 -9.48 19.00 -1.68
N ASN A 95 -9.74 19.35 -2.95
CA ASN A 95 -10.88 20.17 -3.36
C ASN A 95 -12.19 19.36 -3.51
N GLU A 96 -12.10 18.10 -3.98
CA GLU A 96 -13.26 17.23 -4.21
C GLU A 96 -13.82 16.65 -2.90
N ASN A 97 -12.98 16.40 -1.90
CA ASN A 97 -13.40 15.87 -0.60
C ASN A 97 -13.96 16.97 0.31
N LYS A 98 -15.25 17.31 0.11
CA LYS A 98 -16.00 18.28 0.92
C LYS A 98 -16.30 17.82 2.37
N GLY A 99 -15.95 16.59 2.77
CA GLY A 99 -16.28 16.01 4.08
C GLY A 99 -15.11 15.89 5.04
N GLU A 100 -14.18 14.99 4.80
CA GLU A 100 -13.02 14.77 5.67
C GLU A 100 -11.71 15.06 4.92
N LYS A 101 -11.19 16.28 5.07
CA LYS A 101 -9.82 16.58 4.61
C LYS A 101 -8.86 15.71 5.42
N ARG A 102 -8.11 14.86 4.72
CA ARG A 102 -7.02 14.14 5.37
C ARG A 102 -5.97 15.15 5.80
N ALA A 103 -5.51 15.07 7.04
CA ALA A 103 -4.46 15.95 7.56
C ALA A 103 -3.15 15.88 6.74
N ASP A 104 -2.99 14.78 6.01
CA ASP A 104 -1.83 14.46 5.18
C ASP A 104 -1.97 14.85 3.69
N ASP A 105 -3.07 15.51 3.28
CA ASP A 105 -3.27 16.03 1.92
C ASP A 105 -2.73 17.45 1.77
N ASN A 106 -1.40 17.62 1.88
CA ASN A 106 -0.70 18.86 1.63
C ASN A 106 0.62 18.62 0.85
N LEU A 107 1.15 19.68 0.24
CA LEU A 107 2.32 19.59 -0.64
C LEU A 107 3.61 19.19 0.09
N ASP A 108 3.79 19.60 1.34
CA ASP A 108 5.00 19.27 2.09
C ASP A 108 5.03 17.79 2.46
N VAL A 109 3.90 17.24 2.87
CA VAL A 109 3.74 15.80 3.09
C VAL A 109 3.91 15.03 1.80
N LEU A 110 3.42 15.54 0.65
CA LEU A 110 3.66 14.93 -0.64
C LEU A 110 5.14 14.82 -0.96
N LYS A 111 5.88 15.94 -0.86
CA LYS A 111 7.33 15.97 -1.13
C LYS A 111 8.09 14.99 -0.25
N LYS A 112 7.77 14.93 1.05
CA LYS A 112 8.35 13.95 1.97
C LYS A 112 8.07 12.52 1.52
N ARG A 113 6.82 12.21 1.17
CA ARG A 113 6.43 10.87 0.68
C ARG A 113 7.10 10.48 -0.62
N LEU A 114 7.28 11.43 -1.56
CA LEU A 114 7.98 11.18 -2.80
C LEU A 114 9.46 10.83 -2.55
N LYS A 115 10.12 11.57 -1.66
CA LYS A 115 11.48 11.28 -1.26
C LYS A 115 11.59 9.87 -0.65
N GLU A 116 10.72 9.55 0.30
CA GLU A 116 10.67 8.22 0.92
C GLU A 116 10.38 7.11 -0.10
N TYR A 117 9.51 7.38 -1.08
CA TYR A 117 9.22 6.44 -2.15
C TYR A 117 10.47 6.12 -2.97
N VAL A 118 11.17 7.14 -3.46
CA VAL A 118 12.36 6.96 -4.28
C VAL A 118 13.47 6.24 -3.51
N GLU A 119 13.67 6.60 -2.24
CA GLU A 119 14.73 6.02 -1.42
C GLU A 119 14.44 4.60 -0.94
N GLN A 120 13.20 4.28 -0.63
CA GLN A 120 12.85 3.03 0.06
C GLN A 120 11.94 2.10 -0.75
N THR A 121 10.99 2.64 -1.50
CA THR A 121 9.95 1.85 -2.16
C THR A 121 10.32 1.50 -3.61
N GLU A 122 10.91 2.43 -4.35
CA GLU A 122 11.33 2.18 -5.73
C GLU A 122 12.28 0.97 -5.87
N PRO A 123 13.21 0.69 -4.94
CA PRO A 123 14.03 -0.53 -4.96
C PRO A 123 13.23 -1.84 -4.93
N LEU A 124 11.98 -1.83 -4.48
CA LEU A 124 11.09 -3.00 -4.52
C LEU A 124 10.74 -3.43 -5.95
N ILE A 125 10.81 -2.52 -6.92
CA ILE A 125 10.62 -2.82 -8.34
C ILE A 125 11.62 -3.91 -8.75
N SER A 126 12.90 -3.74 -8.41
CA SER A 126 13.93 -4.75 -8.69
C SER A 126 13.74 -6.04 -7.89
N TYR A 127 13.27 -5.94 -6.64
CA TYR A 127 13.00 -7.10 -5.79
C TYR A 127 11.92 -8.00 -6.38
N TYR A 128 10.84 -7.40 -6.89
CA TYR A 128 9.68 -8.12 -7.38
C TYR A 128 9.65 -8.32 -8.91
N SER A 129 10.52 -7.67 -9.69
CA SER A 129 10.48 -7.73 -11.16
C SER A 129 10.63 -9.13 -11.73
N ASN A 130 11.26 -10.05 -11.00
CA ASN A 130 11.41 -11.46 -11.38
C ASN A 130 10.22 -12.34 -10.95
N HIS A 131 9.22 -11.78 -10.27
CA HIS A 131 8.04 -12.54 -9.92
C HIS A 131 7.24 -12.88 -11.19
N LYS A 132 6.85 -14.15 -11.35
CA LYS A 132 6.19 -14.66 -12.58
C LYS A 132 4.95 -13.85 -12.99
N ASN A 133 4.27 -13.25 -12.03
CA ASN A 133 3.04 -12.49 -12.20
C ASN A 133 3.26 -11.02 -11.78
N TYR A 134 4.34 -10.41 -12.22
CA TYR A 134 4.59 -8.98 -12.05
C TYR A 134 3.91 -8.20 -13.18
N ILE A 135 2.98 -7.33 -12.83
CA ILE A 135 2.11 -6.60 -13.75
C ILE A 135 2.37 -5.10 -13.59
N VAL A 136 2.67 -4.42 -14.68
CA VAL A 136 2.82 -2.95 -14.69
C VAL A 136 1.58 -2.33 -15.35
N ILE A 137 0.92 -1.43 -14.65
CA ILE A 137 -0.26 -0.70 -15.11
C ILE A 137 0.08 0.78 -15.26
N ASN A 138 -0.26 1.35 -16.41
CA ASN A 138 -0.10 2.79 -16.64
C ASN A 138 -1.11 3.57 -15.78
N GLY A 139 -0.62 4.13 -14.67
CA GLY A 139 -1.41 4.94 -13.74
C GLY A 139 -1.68 6.37 -14.24
N MET A 140 -1.21 6.75 -15.45
CA MET A 140 -1.51 8.05 -16.05
C MET A 140 -2.90 8.11 -16.70
N ASN A 141 -3.49 6.95 -17.00
CA ASN A 141 -4.83 6.83 -17.55
C ASN A 141 -5.91 7.28 -16.54
N ASP A 142 -7.14 7.44 -17.03
CA ASP A 142 -8.30 7.70 -16.18
C ASP A 142 -8.55 6.55 -15.20
N ILE A 143 -9.17 6.86 -14.06
CA ILE A 143 -9.42 5.89 -12.97
C ILE A 143 -10.18 4.66 -13.48
N SER A 144 -11.18 4.85 -14.35
CA SER A 144 -11.95 3.76 -14.96
C SER A 144 -11.05 2.82 -15.78
N LYS A 145 -10.15 3.39 -16.61
CA LYS A 145 -9.24 2.62 -17.42
C LYS A 145 -8.20 1.87 -16.59
N VAL A 146 -7.61 2.53 -15.59
CA VAL A 146 -6.70 1.87 -14.64
C VAL A 146 -7.38 0.70 -13.94
N SER A 147 -8.62 0.88 -13.47
CA SER A 147 -9.39 -0.18 -12.80
C SER A 147 -9.70 -1.35 -13.75
N GLU A 148 -10.05 -1.06 -15.00
CA GLU A 148 -10.27 -2.08 -16.04
C GLU A 148 -9.00 -2.87 -16.33
N ASP A 149 -7.88 -2.18 -16.51
CA ASP A 149 -6.58 -2.79 -16.82
C ASP A 149 -6.12 -3.71 -15.66
N ILE A 150 -6.28 -3.27 -14.40
CA ILE A 150 -6.01 -4.10 -13.22
C ILE A 150 -6.88 -5.36 -13.26
N LYS A 151 -8.21 -5.21 -13.42
CA LYS A 151 -9.15 -6.32 -13.44
C LYS A 151 -8.83 -7.33 -14.53
N ASN A 152 -8.56 -6.84 -15.76
CA ASN A 152 -8.24 -7.68 -16.89
C ASN A 152 -6.95 -8.48 -16.70
N ASN A 153 -5.94 -7.90 -16.05
CA ASN A 153 -4.69 -8.59 -15.78
C ASN A 153 -4.83 -9.58 -14.62
N LEU A 154 -5.52 -9.23 -13.53
CA LEU A 154 -5.78 -10.16 -12.42
C LEU A 154 -6.59 -11.38 -12.87
N ASN A 155 -7.54 -11.24 -13.79
CA ASN A 155 -8.31 -12.35 -14.33
C ASN A 155 -7.45 -13.37 -15.12
N LYS A 156 -6.25 -12.99 -15.57
CA LYS A 156 -5.31 -13.88 -16.27
C LYS A 156 -4.43 -14.69 -15.30
N LEU A 157 -4.47 -14.36 -14.00
CA LEU A 157 -3.68 -15.06 -12.98
C LEU A 157 -4.29 -16.40 -12.53
N LYS A 158 -5.41 -16.79 -13.11
CA LYS A 158 -6.13 -18.04 -12.81
C LYS A 158 -5.46 -19.24 -13.45
#